data_d5952af7dafaf94201c0a6286a62097c
#
_entry.id   d5952af7dafaf94201c0a6286a62097c
#
_cell.length_a   1.000
_cell.length_b   1.000
_cell.length_c   1.000
_cell.angle_alpha   90.00
_cell.angle_beta   90.00
_cell.angle_gamma   90.00
#
_symmetry.space_group_name_H-M   'P 1'
#
loop_
_entity.id
_entity.type
_entity.pdbx_description
1 polymer ?
#
loop_
_entity_poly.entity_id
_entity_poly.type
_entity_poly.pdbx_seq_one_letter_code
_entity_poly.pdbx_strand_id
1 'polypeptide(L)'
;DAHYWLGRIYYIQKKYSEAAIALAEFNTLYPDDKRLQETTLLIAESATKFAPKEQICGILTQTRDFMTNPSTKFTKRITSLINKNNCSGE
;
A
#
# COMPACT_ATOMS: atom_id res chain seq x y z
N ASP A 1 -13.55 -10.91 -4.45
CA ASP A 1 -12.66 -11.30 -5.53
C ASP A 1 -11.44 -12.05 -5.00
N ALA A 2 -11.00 -13.04 -5.76
CA ALA A 2 -9.89 -13.90 -5.34
C ALA A 2 -8.58 -13.12 -5.15
N HIS A 3 -8.35 -12.09 -5.96
CA HIS A 3 -7.12 -11.30 -5.86
C HIS A 3 -7.02 -10.58 -4.52
N TYR A 4 -8.14 -10.09 -4.00
CA TYR A 4 -8.16 -9.42 -2.71
C TYR A 4 -7.73 -10.37 -1.59
N TRP A 5 -8.37 -11.54 -1.53
CA TRP A 5 -8.08 -12.51 -0.48
C TRP A 5 -6.68 -13.11 -0.64
N LEU A 6 -6.29 -13.40 -1.88
CA LEU A 6 -4.98 -13.94 -2.16
C LEU A 6 -3.89 -12.96 -1.73
N GLY A 7 -4.08 -11.66 -2.01
CA GLY A 7 -3.14 -10.66 -1.60
C GLY A 7 -3.00 -10.59 -0.08
N ARG A 8 -4.11 -10.67 0.64
CA ARG A 8 -4.08 -10.67 2.10
C ARG A 8 -3.37 -11.91 2.65
N ILE A 9 -3.61 -13.07 2.05
CA ILE A 9 -2.95 -14.31 2.46
C ILE A 9 -1.45 -14.21 2.24
N TYR A 10 -1.02 -13.72 1.07
CA TYR A 10 0.39 -13.53 0.81
C TYR A 10 1.02 -12.57 1.83
N TYR A 11 0.31 -11.51 2.17
CA TYR A 11 0.81 -10.55 3.14
C TYR A 11 1.05 -11.21 4.51
N ILE A 12 0.08 -12.02 4.95
CA ILE A 12 0.20 -12.75 6.22
C ILE A 12 1.39 -13.71 6.18
N GLN A 13 1.63 -14.33 5.03
CA GLN A 13 2.74 -15.26 4.84
C GLN A 13 4.07 -14.54 4.62
N LYS A 14 4.07 -13.22 4.67
CA LYS A 14 5.26 -12.38 4.46
C LYS A 14 5.82 -12.49 3.04
N LYS A 15 4.96 -12.85 2.09
CA LYS A 15 5.31 -12.87 0.67
C LYS A 15 4.91 -11.52 0.08
N TYR A 16 5.72 -10.51 0.38
CA TYR A 16 5.33 -9.12 0.17
C TYR A 16 5.23 -8.71 -1.30
N SER A 17 6.14 -9.16 -2.15
CA SER A 17 6.05 -8.81 -3.56
C SER A 17 4.82 -9.45 -4.21
N GLU A 18 4.53 -10.71 -3.87
CA GLU A 18 3.34 -11.39 -4.37
C GLU A 18 2.07 -10.72 -3.86
N ALA A 19 2.08 -10.29 -2.58
CA ALA A 19 0.95 -9.58 -2.00
C ALA A 19 0.68 -8.28 -2.76
N ALA A 20 1.73 -7.51 -3.02
CA ALA A 20 1.58 -6.25 -3.74
C ALA A 20 1.03 -6.46 -5.15
N ILE A 21 1.50 -7.48 -5.86
CA ILE A 21 1.04 -7.77 -7.20
C ILE A 21 -0.44 -8.15 -7.20
N ALA A 22 -0.85 -9.06 -6.30
CA ALA A 22 -2.24 -9.49 -6.23
C ALA A 22 -3.18 -8.33 -5.89
N LEU A 23 -2.80 -7.50 -4.93
CA LEU A 23 -3.63 -6.37 -4.52
C LEU A 23 -3.67 -5.29 -5.60
N ALA A 24 -2.57 -5.08 -6.31
CA ALA A 24 -2.55 -4.13 -7.44
C ALA A 24 -3.48 -4.60 -8.56
N GLU A 25 -3.52 -5.91 -8.82
CA GLU A 25 -4.45 -6.46 -9.81
C GLU A 25 -5.89 -6.24 -9.37
N PHE A 26 -6.18 -6.44 -8.08
CA PHE A 26 -7.51 -6.14 -7.56
C PHE A 26 -7.88 -4.68 -7.79
N ASN A 27 -6.98 -3.75 -7.49
CA ASN A 27 -7.24 -2.33 -7.67
C ASN A 27 -7.46 -1.96 -9.14
N THR A 28 -6.75 -2.62 -10.05
CA THR A 28 -6.91 -2.39 -11.48
C THR A 28 -8.29 -2.86 -11.96
N LEU A 29 -8.75 -4.01 -11.46
CA LEU A 29 -10.03 -4.57 -11.86
C LEU A 29 -11.21 -3.84 -11.22
N TYR A 30 -11.03 -3.34 -10.02
CA TYR A 30 -12.12 -2.74 -9.24
C TYR A 30 -11.71 -1.38 -8.67
N PRO A 31 -11.45 -0.38 -9.55
CA PRO A 31 -10.90 0.91 -9.07
C PRO A 31 -11.88 1.71 -8.21
N ASP A 32 -13.18 1.37 -8.24
CA ASP A 32 -14.18 2.08 -7.45
C ASP A 32 -14.64 1.27 -6.24
N ASP A 33 -13.97 0.16 -5.93
CA ASP A 33 -14.34 -0.66 -4.78
C ASP A 33 -14.04 0.08 -3.48
N LYS A 34 -14.94 -0.08 -2.49
CA LYS A 34 -14.79 0.60 -1.21
C LYS A 34 -13.54 0.15 -0.44
N ARG A 35 -12.94 -0.97 -0.83
CA ARG A 35 -11.72 -1.48 -0.22
C ARG A 35 -10.45 -0.90 -0.83
N LEU A 36 -10.58 0.01 -1.79
CA LEU A 36 -9.42 0.57 -2.50
C LEU A 36 -8.40 1.18 -1.55
N GLN A 37 -8.85 1.93 -0.54
CA GLN A 37 -7.92 2.56 0.40
C GLN A 37 -7.20 1.52 1.24
N GLU A 38 -7.91 0.50 1.69
CA GLU A 38 -7.31 -0.59 2.45
C GLU A 38 -6.26 -1.35 1.63
N THR A 39 -6.60 -1.71 0.39
CA THR A 39 -5.67 -2.46 -0.45
C THR A 39 -4.46 -1.61 -0.82
N THR A 40 -4.67 -0.32 -1.06
CA THR A 40 -3.58 0.59 -1.37
C THR A 40 -2.60 0.71 -0.19
N LEU A 41 -3.12 0.76 1.03
CA LEU A 41 -2.26 0.75 2.22
C LEU A 41 -1.45 -0.54 2.33
N LEU A 42 -2.08 -1.69 2.07
CA LEU A 42 -1.38 -2.97 2.14
C LEU A 42 -0.29 -3.06 1.07
N ILE A 43 -0.54 -2.51 -0.11
CA ILE A 43 0.48 -2.44 -1.16
C ILE A 43 1.66 -1.61 -0.67
N ALA A 44 1.39 -0.45 -0.08
CA ALA A 44 2.45 0.42 0.42
C ALA A 44 3.24 -0.25 1.54
N GLU A 45 2.55 -0.89 2.49
CA GLU A 45 3.23 -1.61 3.57
C GLU A 45 4.09 -2.74 3.03
N SER A 46 3.57 -3.49 2.05
CA SER A 46 4.33 -4.55 1.42
C SER A 46 5.58 -4.00 0.75
N ALA A 47 5.45 -2.87 0.04
CA ALA A 47 6.58 -2.26 -0.64
C ALA A 47 7.70 -1.88 0.33
N THR A 48 7.36 -1.45 1.55
CA THR A 48 8.38 -1.11 2.53
C THR A 48 9.23 -2.31 2.94
N LYS A 49 8.78 -3.52 2.63
CA LYS A 49 9.47 -4.75 3.00
C LYS A 49 10.33 -5.32 1.89
N PHE A 50 10.05 -5.00 0.62
CA PHE A 50 10.81 -5.60 -0.47
C PHE A 50 11.43 -4.60 -1.44
N ALA A 51 10.96 -3.35 -1.45
CA ALA A 51 11.49 -2.35 -2.37
C ALA A 51 12.87 -1.86 -1.92
N PRO A 52 13.71 -1.40 -2.85
CA PRO A 52 14.97 -0.78 -2.47
C PRO A 52 14.73 0.40 -1.54
N LYS A 53 15.59 0.52 -0.53
CA LYS A 53 15.40 1.50 0.53
C LYS A 53 15.29 2.92 -0.01
N GLU A 54 16.07 3.26 -1.02
CA GLU A 54 16.08 4.61 -1.60
C GLU A 54 14.80 4.93 -2.38
N GLN A 55 13.96 3.93 -2.66
CA GLN A 55 12.70 4.13 -3.37
C GLN A 55 11.49 4.18 -2.44
N ILE A 56 11.64 3.74 -1.20
CA ILE A 56 10.50 3.60 -0.29
C ILE A 56 9.81 4.93 -0.04
N CYS A 57 10.56 5.99 0.23
CA CYS A 57 9.95 7.29 0.52
C CYS A 57 9.17 7.83 -0.68
N GLY A 58 9.69 7.66 -1.89
CA GLY A 58 8.98 8.06 -3.09
C GLY A 58 7.69 7.28 -3.27
N ILE A 59 7.74 5.97 -3.02
CA ILE A 59 6.55 5.12 -3.12
C ILE A 59 5.48 5.58 -2.12
N LEU A 60 5.87 5.84 -0.88
CA LEU A 60 4.93 6.25 0.17
C LEU A 60 4.31 7.61 -0.11
N THR A 61 5.12 8.58 -0.55
CA THR A 61 4.58 9.91 -0.83
C THR A 61 3.68 9.90 -2.07
N GLN A 62 4.03 9.11 -3.10
CA GLN A 62 3.16 8.96 -4.26
C GLN A 62 1.85 8.29 -3.89
N THR A 63 1.90 7.28 -3.02
CA THR A 63 0.69 6.62 -2.54
C THR A 63 -0.21 7.59 -1.81
N ARG A 64 0.37 8.42 -0.93
CA ARG A 64 -0.39 9.42 -0.20
C ARG A 64 -1.08 10.40 -1.15
N ASP A 65 -0.35 10.87 -2.16
CA ASP A 65 -0.86 11.91 -3.06
C ASP A 65 -1.82 11.35 -4.11
N PHE A 66 -1.74 10.06 -4.39
CA PHE A 66 -2.62 9.39 -5.34
C PHE A 66 -4.06 9.31 -4.85
N MET A 67 -4.26 9.15 -3.54
CA MET A 67 -5.59 8.88 -3.00
C MET A 67 -6.46 10.12 -3.01
N THR A 68 -7.65 9.99 -3.62
CA THR A 68 -8.66 11.04 -3.64
C THR A 68 -9.56 10.88 -2.43
N ASN A 69 -9.79 11.97 -1.70
CA ASN A 69 -10.65 11.95 -0.50
C ASN A 69 -10.22 10.88 0.50
N PRO A 70 -8.95 10.92 0.95
CA PRO A 70 -8.48 9.88 1.86
C PRO A 70 -9.21 9.93 3.19
N SER A 71 -9.51 8.74 3.74
CA SER A 71 -10.11 8.64 5.06
C SER A 71 -9.07 9.02 6.12
N THR A 72 -9.57 9.33 7.33
CA THR A 72 -8.67 9.60 8.45
C THR A 72 -7.76 8.40 8.73
N LYS A 73 -8.30 7.20 8.62
CA LYS A 73 -7.53 5.97 8.84
C LYS A 73 -6.41 5.85 7.81
N PHE A 74 -6.72 6.11 6.53
CA PHE A 74 -5.71 6.05 5.48
C PHE A 74 -4.60 7.08 5.73
N THR A 75 -4.99 8.32 6.04
CA THR A 75 -4.03 9.40 6.27
C THR A 75 -3.12 9.08 7.45
N LYS A 76 -3.68 8.59 8.54
CA LYS A 76 -2.87 8.24 9.71
C LYS A 76 -1.90 7.12 9.43
N ARG A 77 -2.35 6.08 8.72
CA ARG A 77 -1.49 4.93 8.43
C ARG A 77 -0.37 5.30 7.47
N ILE A 78 -0.67 6.05 6.41
CA ILE A 78 0.37 6.42 5.44
C ILE A 78 1.38 7.39 6.07
N THR A 79 0.91 8.31 6.91
CA THR A 79 1.80 9.21 7.64
C THR A 79 2.72 8.44 8.57
N SER A 80 2.16 7.44 9.26
CA SER A 80 2.95 6.59 10.16
C SER A 80 4.04 5.84 9.39
N LEU A 81 3.70 5.31 8.20
CA LEU A 81 4.69 4.63 7.38
C LEU A 81 5.80 5.57 6.91
N ILE A 82 5.43 6.78 6.52
CA ILE A 82 6.38 7.79 6.10
C ILE A 82 7.36 8.11 7.23
N ASN A 83 6.83 8.33 8.43
CA ASN A 83 7.66 8.64 9.60
C ASN A 83 8.53 7.46 10.00
N LYS A 84 7.98 6.27 9.97
CA LYS A 84 8.70 5.05 10.38
C LYS A 84 9.88 4.77 9.46
N ASN A 85 9.79 5.18 8.21
CA ASN A 85 10.86 4.97 7.23
C ASN A 85 11.75 6.20 7.07
N ASN A 86 11.65 7.15 8.00
CA ASN A 86 12.50 8.33 8.03
C ASN A 86 12.40 9.18 6.77
N CYS A 87 11.19 9.33 6.27
CA CYS A 87 10.93 10.13 5.08
C CYS A 87 10.63 11.59 5.38
N SER A 88 10.76 11.98 6.64
CA SER A 88 10.52 13.37 7.04
C SER A 88 11.50 14.31 6.35
N GLY A 89 11.01 15.45 5.91
CA GLY A 89 11.83 16.42 5.21
C GLY A 89 11.80 16.30 3.69
N GLU A 90 11.11 15.31 3.18
CA GLU A 90 10.95 15.11 1.75
C GLU A 90 9.84 15.95 1.16
#